data_82abbf5522e0ca3305c5bfce628e2604
#
_entry.id   82abbf5522e0ca3305c5bfce628e2604
#
_cell.length_a   1.000
_cell.length_b   1.000
_cell.length_c   1.000
_cell.angle_alpha   90.00
_cell.angle_beta   90.00
_cell.angle_gamma   90.00
#
_symmetry.space_group_name_H-M   'P 1'
#
loop_
_entity.id
_entity.type
_entity.pdbx_description
1 polymer ?
#
loop_
_entity_poly.entity_id
_entity_poly.type
_entity_poly.pdbx_seq_one_letter_code
_entity_poly.pdbx_strand_id
1 'polypeptide(L)'
;VMFCLMDVSGSMDQATKDMAKRFYILLYLFLTRTYENVDVVYIRHHTQAKEVDEHEFFYSQETGGTIVSSALKLMDEVVRERYSDGNWNIYAAQASDGDNWADDSPQCRDLLTAKLLPATRYYAYIEITERQHQSLWREYEKVAATHDNFVCKHIQTQADIYPVFRELFKRSEQDAQQGA
;
A
#
# COMPACT_ATOMS: atom_id res chain seq x y z
N VAL A 1 8.81 4.13 -9.73
CA VAL A 1 8.68 2.84 -9.02
C VAL A 1 7.36 2.78 -8.27
N MET A 2 6.73 1.61 -8.25
CA MET A 2 5.51 1.32 -7.50
C MET A 2 5.78 0.27 -6.42
N PHE A 3 5.58 0.64 -5.18
CA PHE A 3 5.63 -0.28 -4.05
C PHE A 3 4.24 -0.87 -3.77
N CYS A 4 4.14 -2.18 -3.75
CA CYS A 4 2.93 -2.93 -3.42
C CYS A 4 3.14 -3.66 -2.08
N LEU A 5 2.46 -3.19 -1.02
CA LEU A 5 2.57 -3.76 0.32
C LEU A 5 1.28 -4.53 0.64
N MET A 6 1.38 -5.83 0.90
CA MET A 6 0.23 -6.67 1.19
C MET A 6 0.37 -7.35 2.55
N ASP A 7 -0.62 -7.14 3.38
CA ASP A 7 -0.82 -7.89 4.62
C ASP A 7 -1.21 -9.34 4.29
N VAL A 8 -0.50 -10.28 4.88
CA VAL A 8 -0.76 -11.72 4.75
C VAL A 8 -0.89 -12.38 6.12
N SER A 9 -1.16 -11.58 7.16
CA SER A 9 -1.38 -12.03 8.53
C SER A 9 -2.57 -12.97 8.66
N GLY A 10 -2.68 -13.62 9.82
CA GLY A 10 -3.75 -14.59 10.09
C GLY A 10 -5.16 -14.00 10.15
N SER A 11 -5.29 -12.67 10.37
CA SER A 11 -6.57 -11.96 10.34
C SER A 11 -7.11 -11.79 8.91
N MET A 12 -6.23 -11.76 7.92
CA MET A 12 -6.57 -11.75 6.50
C MET A 12 -7.11 -13.10 6.07
N ASP A 13 -8.42 -13.26 6.04
CA ASP A 13 -9.05 -14.47 5.49
C ASP A 13 -8.84 -14.61 3.98
N GLN A 14 -9.21 -15.76 3.40
CA GLN A 14 -8.99 -16.01 1.98
C GLN A 14 -9.75 -15.03 1.10
N ALA A 15 -10.97 -14.65 1.47
CA ALA A 15 -11.77 -13.70 0.70
C ALA A 15 -11.13 -12.31 0.68
N THR A 16 -10.61 -11.84 1.81
CA THR A 16 -9.89 -10.57 1.92
C THR A 16 -8.58 -10.60 1.11
N LYS A 17 -7.80 -11.69 1.20
CA LYS A 17 -6.60 -11.88 0.38
C LYS A 17 -6.91 -11.86 -1.12
N ASP A 18 -8.01 -12.49 -1.53
CA ASP A 18 -8.43 -12.53 -2.94
C ASP A 18 -8.85 -11.14 -3.44
N MET A 19 -9.51 -10.34 -2.61
CA MET A 19 -9.84 -8.94 -2.94
C MET A 19 -8.57 -8.08 -3.08
N ALA A 20 -7.62 -8.22 -2.17
CA ALA A 20 -6.33 -7.53 -2.26
C ALA A 20 -5.58 -7.91 -3.54
N LYS A 21 -5.50 -9.20 -3.87
CA LYS A 21 -4.87 -9.67 -5.10
C LYS A 21 -5.54 -9.08 -6.35
N ARG A 22 -6.87 -9.04 -6.40
CA ARG A 22 -7.61 -8.44 -7.53
C ARG A 22 -7.31 -6.97 -7.69
N PHE A 23 -7.22 -6.23 -6.59
CA PHE A 23 -6.82 -4.83 -6.61
C PHE A 23 -5.40 -4.67 -7.20
N TYR A 24 -4.44 -5.46 -6.75
CA TYR A 24 -3.06 -5.40 -7.26
C TYR A 24 -2.92 -5.87 -8.70
N ILE A 25 -3.71 -6.83 -9.16
CA ILE A 25 -3.74 -7.23 -10.57
C ILE A 25 -4.22 -6.06 -11.45
N LEU A 26 -5.27 -5.34 -11.04
CA LEU A 26 -5.72 -4.15 -11.75
C LEU A 26 -4.65 -3.07 -11.78
N LEU A 27 -3.96 -2.86 -10.65
CA LEU A 27 -2.85 -1.92 -10.55
C LEU A 27 -1.71 -2.29 -11.51
N TYR A 28 -1.30 -3.55 -11.53
CA TYR A 28 -0.28 -4.04 -12.44
C TYR A 28 -0.65 -3.83 -13.92
N LEU A 29 -1.87 -4.20 -14.29
CA LEU A 29 -2.36 -4.00 -15.66
C LEU A 29 -2.42 -2.52 -16.06
N PHE A 30 -2.78 -1.66 -15.14
CA PHE A 30 -2.77 -0.21 -15.37
C PHE A 30 -1.34 0.30 -15.58
N LEU A 31 -0.42 -0.04 -14.70
CA LEU A 31 0.96 0.41 -14.76
C LEU A 31 1.64 -0.01 -16.06
N THR A 32 1.52 -1.27 -16.45
CA THR A 32 2.14 -1.82 -17.66
C THR A 32 1.55 -1.26 -18.96
N ARG A 33 0.33 -0.72 -18.92
CA ARG A 33 -0.29 -0.07 -20.08
C ARG A 33 -0.03 1.44 -20.16
N THR A 34 0.22 2.06 -19.01
CA THR A 34 0.32 3.53 -18.93
C THR A 34 1.76 4.01 -18.98
N TYR A 35 2.69 3.23 -18.47
CA TYR A 35 4.09 3.62 -18.37
C TYR A 35 4.98 2.66 -19.16
N GLU A 36 5.95 3.22 -19.91
CA GLU A 36 6.94 2.43 -20.66
C GLU A 36 7.96 1.77 -19.73
N ASN A 37 8.33 2.47 -18.65
CA ASN A 37 9.30 2.00 -17.67
C ASN A 37 8.71 2.11 -16.28
N VAL A 38 8.45 0.99 -15.66
CA VAL A 38 7.98 0.89 -14.28
C VAL A 38 8.68 -0.25 -13.56
N ASP A 39 9.30 0.07 -12.43
CA ASP A 39 9.73 -0.93 -11.46
C ASP A 39 8.60 -1.19 -10.49
N VAL A 40 8.35 -2.45 -10.16
CA VAL A 40 7.39 -2.84 -9.14
C VAL A 40 8.11 -3.59 -8.04
N VAL A 41 7.97 -3.12 -6.80
CA VAL A 41 8.53 -3.74 -5.61
C VAL A 41 7.39 -4.35 -4.82
N TYR A 42 7.43 -5.65 -4.63
CA TYR A 42 6.41 -6.40 -3.88
C TYR A 42 6.89 -6.70 -2.47
N ILE A 43 6.13 -6.25 -1.48
CA ILE A 43 6.39 -6.50 -0.05
C ILE A 43 5.20 -7.21 0.54
N ARG A 44 5.43 -8.38 1.15
CA ARG A 44 4.46 -9.09 1.98
C ARG A 44 4.85 -8.94 3.44
N HIS A 45 3.87 -8.83 4.31
CA HIS A 45 4.13 -8.75 5.73
C HIS A 45 3.08 -9.48 6.58
N HIS A 46 3.55 -9.98 7.70
CA HIS A 46 2.79 -10.42 8.86
C HIS A 46 3.48 -9.85 10.11
N THR A 47 4.11 -10.63 11.01
CA THR A 47 5.01 -10.11 12.06
C THR A 47 6.33 -9.58 11.51
N GLN A 48 6.72 -10.04 10.34
CA GLN A 48 7.91 -9.60 9.61
C GLN A 48 7.54 -9.28 8.16
N ALA A 49 8.27 -8.35 7.57
CA ALA A 49 8.15 -8.01 6.16
C ALA A 49 9.24 -8.65 5.33
N LYS A 50 8.90 -8.98 4.09
CA LYS A 50 9.83 -9.54 3.11
C LYS A 50 9.52 -8.99 1.73
N GLU A 51 10.56 -8.56 1.02
CA GLU A 51 10.47 -8.34 -0.42
C GLU A 51 10.42 -9.70 -1.13
N VAL A 52 9.54 -9.83 -2.09
CA VAL A 52 9.25 -11.07 -2.80
C VAL A 52 9.12 -10.82 -4.29
N ASP A 53 9.21 -11.86 -5.11
CA ASP A 53 8.88 -11.75 -6.52
C ASP A 53 7.35 -11.72 -6.74
N GLU A 54 6.95 -11.43 -7.97
CA GLU A 54 5.53 -11.35 -8.37
C GLU A 54 4.79 -12.66 -8.07
N HIS A 55 5.39 -13.80 -8.36
CA HIS A 55 4.75 -15.10 -8.14
C HIS A 55 4.52 -15.34 -6.64
N GLU A 56 5.52 -15.12 -5.81
CA GLU A 56 5.41 -15.28 -4.35
C GLU A 56 4.38 -14.28 -3.79
N PHE A 57 4.34 -13.05 -4.30
CA PHE A 57 3.37 -12.04 -3.87
C PHE A 57 1.92 -12.49 -4.07
N PHE A 58 1.60 -13.08 -5.21
CA PHE A 58 0.23 -13.46 -5.54
C PHE A 58 -0.15 -14.87 -5.06
N TYR A 59 0.77 -15.80 -4.93
CA TYR A 59 0.44 -17.23 -4.75
C TYR A 59 0.96 -17.86 -3.46
N SER A 60 1.93 -17.27 -2.78
CA SER A 60 2.42 -17.85 -1.53
C SER A 60 1.36 -17.81 -0.43
N GLN A 61 1.34 -18.83 0.41
CA GLN A 61 0.47 -18.94 1.58
C GLN A 61 1.32 -18.81 2.84
N GLU A 62 1.11 -17.74 3.57
CA GLU A 62 1.73 -17.49 4.85
C GLU A 62 0.66 -17.03 5.84
N THR A 63 0.95 -17.23 7.12
CA THR A 63 0.10 -16.77 8.22
C THR A 63 0.97 -16.38 9.41
N GLY A 64 0.48 -15.47 10.25
CA GLY A 64 1.20 -14.98 11.41
C GLY A 64 0.43 -13.86 12.11
N GLY A 65 1.04 -13.27 13.11
CA GLY A 65 0.52 -12.03 13.71
C GLY A 65 0.72 -10.83 12.77
N THR A 66 0.32 -9.63 13.21
CA THR A 66 0.36 -8.42 12.38
C THR A 66 1.22 -7.34 13.02
N ILE A 67 2.32 -6.97 12.36
CA ILE A 67 3.15 -5.79 12.70
C ILE A 67 3.37 -5.01 11.40
N VAL A 68 2.50 -4.05 11.17
CA VAL A 68 2.47 -3.27 9.92
C VAL A 68 3.73 -2.42 9.74
N SER A 69 4.29 -1.89 10.84
CA SER A 69 5.52 -1.09 10.78
C SER A 69 6.71 -1.84 10.16
N SER A 70 6.70 -3.18 10.18
CA SER A 70 7.74 -3.99 9.53
C SER A 70 7.80 -3.74 8.02
N ALA A 71 6.64 -3.65 7.36
CA ALA A 71 6.55 -3.36 5.93
C ALA A 71 7.01 -1.93 5.59
N LEU A 72 6.63 -0.96 6.42
CA LEU A 72 7.03 0.43 6.22
C LEU A 72 8.55 0.64 6.40
N LYS A 73 9.15 -0.05 7.37
CA LYS A 73 10.61 -0.04 7.58
C LYS A 73 11.34 -0.64 6.39
N LEU A 74 10.87 -1.79 5.89
CA LEU A 74 11.46 -2.42 4.72
C LEU A 74 11.31 -1.55 3.47
N MET A 75 10.16 -0.91 3.27
CA MET A 75 9.99 0.03 2.16
C MET A 75 10.99 1.20 2.26
N ASP A 76 11.18 1.79 3.46
CA ASP A 76 12.15 2.88 3.67
C ASP A 76 13.59 2.42 3.35
N GLU A 77 13.97 1.20 3.74
CA GLU A 77 15.27 0.62 3.41
C GLU A 77 15.46 0.48 1.90
N VAL A 78 14.51 -0.11 1.22
CA VAL A 78 14.54 -0.31 -0.25
C VAL A 78 14.57 1.03 -0.99
N VAL A 79 13.79 2.02 -0.56
CA VAL A 79 13.82 3.38 -1.15
C VAL A 79 15.21 3.98 -1.02
N ARG A 80 15.81 3.92 0.16
CA ARG A 80 17.16 4.50 0.39
C ARG A 80 18.25 3.79 -0.38
N GLU A 81 18.16 2.47 -0.51
CA GLU A 81 19.19 1.69 -1.19
C GLU A 81 19.12 1.75 -2.71
N ARG A 82 17.92 1.81 -3.29
CA ARG A 82 17.75 1.65 -4.73
C ARG A 82 17.15 2.85 -5.46
N TYR A 83 16.43 3.74 -4.76
CA TYR A 83 15.63 4.79 -5.39
C TYR A 83 15.88 6.20 -4.82
N SER A 84 17.04 6.41 -4.19
CA SER A 84 17.40 7.67 -3.53
C SER A 84 18.11 8.71 -4.42
N ASP A 85 18.41 8.38 -5.67
CA ASP A 85 19.17 9.23 -6.58
C ASP A 85 18.39 10.41 -7.21
N GLY A 86 17.10 10.55 -6.85
CA GLY A 86 16.22 11.62 -7.34
C GLY A 86 15.66 11.41 -8.75
N ASN A 87 16.02 10.31 -9.43
CA ASN A 87 15.52 10.00 -10.79
C ASN A 87 14.21 9.23 -10.80
N TRP A 88 13.69 8.89 -9.64
CA TRP A 88 12.50 8.07 -9.50
C TRP A 88 11.30 8.84 -8.95
N ASN A 89 10.16 8.65 -9.57
CA ASN A 89 8.88 8.95 -8.95
C ASN A 89 8.42 7.72 -8.15
N ILE A 90 8.29 7.88 -6.84
CA ILE A 90 7.96 6.78 -5.93
C ILE A 90 6.49 6.84 -5.57
N TYR A 91 5.79 5.73 -5.81
CA TYR A 91 4.38 5.53 -5.49
C TYR A 91 4.22 4.30 -4.61
N ALA A 92 3.21 4.26 -3.75
CA ALA A 92 2.91 3.10 -2.92
C ALA A 92 1.42 2.82 -2.82
N ALA A 93 1.09 1.54 -2.78
CA ALA A 93 -0.22 1.03 -2.39
C ALA A 93 -0.05 -0.03 -1.31
N GLN A 94 -0.74 0.16 -0.20
CA GLN A 94 -0.75 -0.76 0.94
C GLN A 94 -2.15 -1.31 1.14
N ALA A 95 -2.30 -2.63 1.21
CA ALA A 95 -3.58 -3.30 1.46
C ALA A 95 -3.51 -4.16 2.73
N SER A 96 -4.48 -4.02 3.61
CA SER A 96 -4.66 -4.83 4.82
C SER A 96 -6.14 -4.89 5.23
N ASP A 97 -6.49 -5.70 6.23
CA ASP A 97 -7.83 -5.70 6.85
C ASP A 97 -7.96 -4.70 8.01
N GLY A 98 -6.91 -3.89 8.24
CA GLY A 98 -6.87 -2.89 9.32
C GLY A 98 -6.46 -3.44 10.68
N ASP A 99 -6.34 -4.76 10.84
CA ASP A 99 -5.84 -5.35 12.08
C ASP A 99 -4.35 -5.06 12.24
N ASN A 100 -3.99 -4.56 13.41
CA ASN A 100 -2.61 -4.25 13.77
C ASN A 100 -2.52 -4.14 15.29
N TRP A 101 -1.36 -4.40 15.83
CA TRP A 101 -1.13 -4.15 17.25
C TRP A 101 -1.32 -2.67 17.56
N ALA A 102 -2.06 -2.39 18.65
CA ALA A 102 -2.43 -1.02 19.02
C ALA A 102 -1.20 -0.12 19.22
N ASP A 103 -0.13 -0.65 19.79
CA ASP A 103 1.12 0.08 20.02
C ASP A 103 1.95 0.28 18.73
N ASP A 104 1.71 -0.52 17.68
CA ASP A 104 2.38 -0.41 16.40
C ASP A 104 1.73 0.65 15.48
N SER A 105 0.44 0.89 15.62
CA SER A 105 -0.28 1.83 14.75
C SER A 105 0.23 3.28 14.82
N PRO A 106 0.54 3.86 15.99
CA PRO A 106 1.21 5.16 16.08
C PRO A 106 2.61 5.16 15.44
N GLN A 107 3.36 4.06 15.55
CA GLN A 107 4.67 3.92 14.91
C GLN A 107 4.53 3.93 13.38
N CYS A 108 3.49 3.31 12.83
CA CYS A 108 3.19 3.36 11.40
C CYS A 108 2.93 4.79 10.93
N ARG A 109 2.12 5.56 11.67
CA ARG A 109 1.90 6.99 11.37
C ARG A 109 3.22 7.76 11.35
N ASP A 110 4.06 7.59 12.37
CA ASP A 110 5.31 8.32 12.49
C ASP A 110 6.30 7.96 11.38
N LEU A 111 6.38 6.68 10.98
CA LEU A 111 7.20 6.23 9.84
C LEU A 111 6.69 6.82 8.51
N LEU A 112 5.38 6.83 8.30
CA LEU A 112 4.79 7.45 7.11
C LEU A 112 5.15 8.94 7.04
N THR A 113 4.85 9.68 8.08
CA THR A 113 5.00 11.15 8.05
C THR A 113 6.44 11.60 8.02
N ALA A 114 7.34 10.93 8.76
CA ALA A 114 8.73 11.35 8.87
C ALA A 114 9.63 10.84 7.76
N LYS A 115 9.31 9.70 7.12
CA LYS A 115 10.22 9.05 6.18
C LYS A 115 9.61 8.79 4.80
N LEU A 116 8.45 8.15 4.74
CA LEU A 116 7.92 7.67 3.47
C LEU A 116 7.23 8.76 2.66
N LEU A 117 6.36 9.56 3.26
CA LEU A 117 5.63 10.62 2.54
C LEU A 117 6.54 11.71 1.96
N PRO A 118 7.63 12.14 2.63
CA PRO A 118 8.58 13.06 2.01
C PRO A 118 9.27 12.51 0.76
N ALA A 119 9.40 11.18 0.65
CA ALA A 119 10.04 10.50 -0.47
C ALA A 119 9.04 10.08 -1.57
N THR A 120 7.75 9.99 -1.26
CA THR A 120 6.73 9.48 -2.19
C THR A 120 5.94 10.60 -2.85
N ARG A 121 5.60 10.41 -4.13
CA ARG A 121 4.65 11.27 -4.84
C ARG A 121 3.22 11.03 -4.38
N TYR A 122 2.89 9.77 -4.11
CA TYR A 122 1.56 9.38 -3.67
C TYR A 122 1.58 8.05 -2.94
N TYR A 123 0.84 7.95 -1.85
CA TYR A 123 0.69 6.75 -1.05
C TYR A 123 -0.79 6.47 -0.79
N ALA A 124 -1.28 5.30 -1.21
CA ALA A 124 -2.65 4.86 -0.99
C ALA A 124 -2.69 3.71 0.02
N TYR A 125 -3.47 3.89 1.07
CA TYR A 125 -3.84 2.82 1.98
C TYR A 125 -5.24 2.31 1.65
N ILE A 126 -5.37 1.01 1.42
CA ILE A 126 -6.61 0.33 1.08
C ILE A 126 -6.95 -0.64 2.21
N GLU A 127 -7.94 -0.31 3.02
CA GLU A 127 -8.48 -1.22 4.02
C GLU A 127 -9.56 -2.09 3.41
N ILE A 128 -9.38 -3.41 3.50
CA ILE A 128 -10.29 -4.42 2.94
C ILE A 128 -10.92 -5.17 4.09
N THR A 129 -12.11 -4.74 4.49
CA THR A 129 -12.83 -5.34 5.62
C THR A 129 -14.32 -5.00 5.57
N GLU A 130 -15.16 -5.91 6.05
CA GLU A 130 -16.59 -5.63 6.34
C GLU A 130 -16.78 -5.11 7.78
N ARG A 131 -15.73 -5.16 8.60
CA ARG A 131 -15.76 -4.71 10.00
C ARG A 131 -15.61 -3.20 10.10
N GLN A 132 -15.82 -2.68 11.32
CA GLN A 132 -15.49 -1.29 11.64
C GLN A 132 -13.99 -1.06 11.62
N HIS A 133 -13.58 0.12 11.21
CA HIS A 133 -12.20 0.57 11.21
C HIS A 133 -11.54 0.45 12.59
N GLN A 134 -10.31 -0.01 12.62
CA GLN A 134 -9.53 -0.26 13.83
C GLN A 134 -8.47 0.82 14.07
N SER A 135 -7.48 0.52 14.91
CA SER A 135 -6.45 1.48 15.34
C SER A 135 -5.60 2.01 14.18
N LEU A 136 -5.25 1.16 13.22
CA LEU A 136 -4.45 1.56 12.07
C LEU A 136 -5.16 2.62 11.22
N TRP A 137 -6.43 2.42 10.90
CA TRP A 137 -7.23 3.39 10.16
C TRP A 137 -7.28 4.75 10.86
N ARG A 138 -7.52 4.76 12.16
CA ARG A 138 -7.62 6.00 12.94
C ARG A 138 -6.31 6.80 12.93
N GLU A 139 -5.17 6.12 12.99
CA GLU A 139 -3.86 6.77 12.87
C GLU A 139 -3.62 7.28 11.44
N TYR A 140 -4.04 6.54 10.44
CA TYR A 140 -3.89 6.90 9.03
C TYR A 140 -4.85 8.02 8.60
N GLU A 141 -6.04 8.12 9.19
CA GLU A 141 -6.92 9.28 8.99
C GLU A 141 -6.26 10.59 9.43
N LYS A 142 -5.48 10.58 10.51
CA LYS A 142 -4.71 11.76 10.96
C LYS A 142 -3.65 12.15 9.93
N VAL A 143 -3.03 11.18 9.28
CA VAL A 143 -2.07 11.43 8.19
C VAL A 143 -2.78 12.02 6.97
N ALA A 144 -3.88 11.41 6.55
CA ALA A 144 -4.65 11.88 5.40
C ALA A 144 -5.22 13.31 5.58
N ALA A 145 -5.49 13.70 6.83
CA ALA A 145 -5.97 15.05 7.14
C ALA A 145 -4.88 16.14 6.97
N THR A 146 -3.60 15.77 6.93
CA THR A 146 -2.47 16.72 6.94
C THR A 146 -1.50 16.53 5.77
N HIS A 147 -1.67 15.51 4.94
CA HIS A 147 -0.77 15.20 3.82
C HIS A 147 -1.58 14.92 2.54
N ASP A 148 -1.46 15.80 1.56
CA ASP A 148 -2.21 15.70 0.30
C ASP A 148 -1.79 14.50 -0.58
N ASN A 149 -0.59 13.97 -0.35
CA ASN A 149 -0.05 12.81 -1.05
C ASN A 149 -0.34 11.49 -0.35
N PHE A 150 -1.23 11.47 0.64
CA PHE A 150 -1.67 10.26 1.34
C PHE A 150 -3.20 10.14 1.32
N VAL A 151 -3.70 8.94 1.05
CA VAL A 151 -5.15 8.68 1.03
C VAL A 151 -5.49 7.33 1.65
N CYS A 152 -6.62 7.29 2.36
CA CYS A 152 -7.24 6.06 2.84
C CYS A 152 -8.47 5.73 1.98
N LYS A 153 -8.58 4.47 1.55
CA LYS A 153 -9.75 3.94 0.83
C LYS A 153 -10.21 2.65 1.47
N HIS A 154 -11.51 2.41 1.38
CA HIS A 154 -12.17 1.25 1.98
C HIS A 154 -12.83 0.39 0.90
N ILE A 155 -12.56 -0.91 0.95
CA ILE A 155 -13.16 -1.94 0.12
C ILE A 155 -13.89 -2.91 1.08
N GLN A 156 -15.21 -2.98 0.98
CA GLN A 156 -16.02 -3.94 1.75
C GLN A 156 -16.32 -5.19 0.94
N THR A 157 -16.57 -5.01 -0.35
CA THR A 157 -16.98 -6.08 -1.26
C THR A 157 -16.17 -6.03 -2.56
N GLN A 158 -16.25 -7.09 -3.35
CA GLN A 158 -15.63 -7.12 -4.68
C GLN A 158 -16.13 -6.00 -5.61
N ALA A 159 -17.37 -5.54 -5.43
CA ALA A 159 -17.95 -4.47 -6.24
C ALA A 159 -17.24 -3.11 -5.99
N ASP A 160 -16.62 -2.93 -4.83
CA ASP A 160 -15.94 -1.69 -4.47
C ASP A 160 -14.54 -1.59 -5.09
N ILE A 161 -13.94 -2.70 -5.53
CA ILE A 161 -12.56 -2.74 -6.03
C ILE A 161 -12.37 -1.78 -7.20
N TYR A 162 -13.20 -1.87 -8.23
CA TYR A 162 -13.05 -1.04 -9.43
C TYR A 162 -13.37 0.44 -9.17
N PRO A 163 -14.44 0.83 -8.46
CA PRO A 163 -14.67 2.21 -8.08
C PRO A 163 -13.52 2.84 -7.29
N VAL A 164 -12.98 2.14 -6.29
CA VAL A 164 -11.83 2.60 -5.49
C VAL A 164 -10.60 2.76 -6.37
N PHE A 165 -10.28 1.75 -7.19
CA PHE A 165 -9.19 1.80 -8.14
C PHE A 165 -9.30 3.01 -9.07
N ARG A 166 -10.46 3.21 -9.70
CA ARG A 166 -10.71 4.32 -10.60
C ARG A 166 -10.54 5.68 -9.93
N GLU A 167 -10.97 5.81 -8.69
CA GLU A 167 -10.84 7.07 -7.93
C GLU A 167 -9.37 7.40 -7.64
N LEU A 168 -8.58 6.40 -7.24
CA LEU A 168 -7.16 6.57 -6.96
C LEU A 168 -6.37 7.07 -8.19
N PHE A 169 -6.66 6.53 -9.37
CA PHE A 169 -5.88 6.82 -10.58
C PHE A 169 -6.43 7.98 -11.43
N LYS A 170 -7.65 8.46 -11.20
CA LYS A 170 -8.13 9.70 -11.83
C LYS A 170 -7.37 10.94 -11.37
N ARG A 171 -6.88 10.98 -10.14
CA ARG A 171 -6.09 12.10 -9.62
C ARG A 171 -4.70 12.17 -10.23
N SER A 172 -4.06 11.03 -10.47
CA SER A 172 -2.71 11.00 -11.07
C SER A 172 -2.67 11.46 -12.53
N GLU A 173 -3.78 11.37 -13.29
CA GLU A 173 -3.86 11.92 -14.64
C GLU A 173 -3.89 13.46 -14.66
N GLN A 174 -4.45 14.09 -13.62
CA GLN A 174 -4.47 15.56 -13.50
C GLN A 174 -3.10 16.12 -13.10
N ASP A 175 -2.36 15.40 -12.25
CA ASP A 175 -1.01 15.80 -11.85
C ASP A 175 0.03 15.60 -12.97
N ALA A 176 -0.15 14.60 -13.82
CA ALA A 176 0.70 14.37 -14.99
C ALA A 176 0.54 15.45 -16.07
N GLN A 177 -0.63 16.12 -16.17
CA GLN A 177 -0.87 17.21 -17.10
C GLN A 177 -0.37 18.58 -16.61
N GLN A 178 -0.07 18.72 -15.32
CA GLN A 178 0.47 19.97 -14.75
C GLN A 178 2.01 19.97 -14.65
N GLY A 179 2.68 18.86 -14.97
CA GLY A 179 4.14 18.71 -14.94
C GLY A 179 4.81 18.58 -16.31
N ALA A 180 4.09 18.87 -17.41
CA ALA A 180 4.62 18.85 -18.77
C ALA A 180 4.93 20.27 -19.29
#